data_092974c72af58517795deabf4fe02527
#
_entry.id   092974c72af58517795deabf4fe02527
#
_cell.length_a   1.000
_cell.length_b   1.000
_cell.length_c   1.000
_cell.angle_alpha   90.00
_cell.angle_beta   90.00
_cell.angle_gamma   90.00
#
_symmetry.space_group_name_H-M   'P 1'
#
loop_
_entity.id
_entity.type
_entity.pdbx_description
1 polymer ?
#
loop_
_entity_poly.entity_id
_entity_poly.type
_entity_poly.pdbx_seq_one_letter_code
_entity_poly.pdbx_strand_id
1 'polypeptide(L)'
;MDAAFAAIPTEDISESIQNNIVVILQGLEKKIAINRQINQNLEAVIADVMDYKFLSNAETLPKRFIGDIASIKAGGDCPQEWSKYKTKDCQIPIYSNGTDNEGLYGYTKEPTILKRGITVAARGTIGYCTMRNGGYVPIIRLLAVTPNDIGGDVYLHQIFNRIKFRNDGSIQQQLTVPSLASIEIPYPNASTLKAFANITYPLIEKIKQNKIQIEELTKQRNELLPLLMNGQVSVNSDLADD
;
A
#
# COMPACT_ATOMS: atom_id res chain seq x y z
N MET A 1 17.84 6.57 28.32
CA MET A 1 19.23 6.10 28.17
C MET A 1 19.69 6.53 26.80
N ASP A 2 20.36 7.69 26.77
CA ASP A 2 20.88 8.28 25.53
C ASP A 2 22.06 7.46 25.08
N ALA A 3 21.92 6.73 23.96
CA ALA A 3 23.05 6.16 23.28
C ALA A 3 23.81 7.32 22.63
N ALA A 4 24.95 7.67 23.24
CA ALA A 4 25.89 8.65 22.72
C ALA A 4 26.25 8.24 21.28
N PHE A 5 25.87 9.05 20.29
CA PHE A 5 26.51 9.06 18.99
C PHE A 5 27.95 9.44 19.22
N ALA A 6 28.83 8.47 19.28
CA ALA A 6 30.27 8.70 19.26
C ALA A 6 30.55 9.49 17.96
N ALA A 7 31.06 10.69 18.08
CA ALA A 7 31.49 11.49 16.94
C ALA A 7 32.54 10.67 16.17
N ILE A 8 32.21 10.30 14.93
CA ILE A 8 33.12 9.63 14.02
C ILE A 8 34.20 10.65 13.67
N PRO A 9 35.49 10.34 13.80
CA PRO A 9 36.55 11.26 13.39
C PRO A 9 36.42 11.54 11.91
N THR A 10 36.09 12.76 11.54
CA THR A 10 35.96 13.22 10.16
C THR A 10 37.28 13.62 9.52
N GLU A 11 38.40 13.40 10.23
CA GLU A 11 39.69 13.96 9.87
C GLU A 11 40.45 13.29 8.71
N ASP A 12 39.97 12.10 8.23
CA ASP A 12 40.67 11.34 7.18
C ASP A 12 39.95 11.18 5.83
N ILE A 13 38.78 11.78 5.64
CA ILE A 13 38.07 11.67 4.35
C ILE A 13 38.33 12.94 3.53
N SER A 14 38.97 12.79 2.35
CA SER A 14 39.22 13.95 1.49
C SER A 14 37.92 14.63 1.07
N GLU A 15 37.94 15.96 0.91
CA GLU A 15 36.78 16.77 0.52
C GLU A 15 36.12 16.24 -0.77
N SER A 16 36.93 15.75 -1.72
CA SER A 16 36.44 15.12 -2.97
C SER A 16 35.61 13.87 -2.69
N ILE A 17 36.02 13.01 -1.78
CA ILE A 17 35.26 11.79 -1.41
C ILE A 17 33.96 12.18 -0.70
N GLN A 18 33.99 13.18 0.19
CA GLN A 18 32.79 13.67 0.87
C GLN A 18 31.75 14.19 -0.16
N ASN A 19 32.21 14.96 -1.14
CA ASN A 19 31.33 15.49 -2.20
C ASN A 19 30.70 14.37 -3.04
N ASN A 20 31.48 13.36 -3.42
CA ASN A 20 30.97 12.21 -4.16
C ASN A 20 29.92 11.41 -3.35
N ILE A 21 30.13 11.22 -2.07
CA ILE A 21 29.16 10.59 -1.14
C ILE A 21 27.84 11.35 -1.15
N VAL A 22 27.92 12.67 -1.00
CA VAL A 22 26.75 13.56 -1.00
C VAL A 22 25.99 13.45 -2.31
N VAL A 23 26.65 13.46 -3.46
CA VAL A 23 26.04 13.34 -4.79
C VAL A 23 25.29 12.02 -4.93
N ILE A 24 25.86 10.89 -4.53
CA ILE A 24 25.20 9.56 -4.62
C ILE A 24 23.96 9.52 -3.74
N LEU A 25 24.09 9.93 -2.48
CA LEU A 25 22.97 9.92 -1.53
C LEU A 25 21.84 10.85 -1.99
N GLN A 26 22.15 12.05 -2.48
CA GLN A 26 21.18 12.96 -3.08
C GLN A 26 20.50 12.37 -4.30
N GLY A 27 21.25 11.64 -5.14
CA GLY A 27 20.71 10.91 -6.30
C GLY A 27 19.67 9.86 -5.91
N LEU A 28 19.96 9.05 -4.87
CA LEU A 28 19.02 8.07 -4.34
C LEU A 28 17.77 8.72 -3.75
N GLU A 29 17.95 9.76 -2.94
CA GLU A 29 16.83 10.50 -2.32
C GLU A 29 15.94 11.18 -3.37
N LYS A 30 16.55 11.81 -4.38
CA LYS A 30 15.83 12.41 -5.51
C LYS A 30 15.00 11.37 -6.27
N LYS A 31 15.55 10.19 -6.53
CA LYS A 31 14.84 9.10 -7.20
C LYS A 31 13.68 8.56 -6.36
N ILE A 32 13.85 8.44 -5.04
CA ILE A 32 12.79 8.07 -4.10
C ILE A 32 11.67 9.13 -4.14
N ALA A 33 12.02 10.42 -4.07
CA ALA A 33 11.06 11.52 -4.09
C ALA A 33 10.27 11.57 -5.40
N ILE A 34 10.95 11.40 -6.55
CA ILE A 34 10.32 11.36 -7.87
C ILE A 34 9.32 10.19 -7.96
N ASN A 35 9.72 8.99 -7.53
CA ASN A 35 8.81 7.83 -7.55
C ASN A 35 7.58 8.04 -6.65
N ARG A 36 7.74 8.68 -5.50
CA ARG A 36 6.61 9.07 -4.63
C ARG A 36 5.67 10.05 -5.33
N GLN A 37 6.23 11.07 -5.99
CA GLN A 37 5.45 12.06 -6.74
C GLN A 37 4.70 11.42 -7.91
N ILE A 38 5.35 10.51 -8.66
CA ILE A 38 4.71 9.75 -9.73
C ILE A 38 3.53 8.95 -9.17
N ASN A 39 3.69 8.26 -8.04
CA ASN A 39 2.61 7.50 -7.44
C ASN A 39 1.42 8.38 -7.04
N GLN A 40 1.67 9.53 -6.42
CA GLN A 40 0.61 10.50 -6.08
C GLN A 40 -0.14 10.98 -7.33
N ASN A 41 0.57 11.29 -8.42
CA ASN A 41 -0.05 11.70 -9.67
C ASN A 41 -0.89 10.58 -10.29
N LEU A 42 -0.40 9.33 -10.27
CA LEU A 42 -1.15 8.17 -10.77
C LEU A 42 -2.41 7.90 -9.94
N GLU A 43 -2.35 8.03 -8.61
CA GLU A 43 -3.50 7.92 -7.71
C GLU A 43 -4.53 9.02 -8.00
N ALA A 44 -4.08 10.27 -8.26
CA ALA A 44 -4.95 11.37 -8.66
C ALA A 44 -5.64 11.09 -10.01
N VAL A 45 -4.91 10.60 -11.00
CA VAL A 45 -5.50 10.21 -12.30
C VAL A 45 -6.58 9.13 -12.13
N ILE A 46 -6.34 8.12 -11.27
CA ILE A 46 -7.35 7.08 -10.98
C ILE A 46 -8.61 7.72 -10.36
N ALA A 47 -8.43 8.67 -9.44
CA ALA A 47 -9.54 9.38 -8.81
C ALA A 47 -10.31 10.23 -9.83
N ASP A 48 -9.62 10.97 -10.71
CA ASP A 48 -10.23 11.79 -11.75
C ASP A 48 -11.02 10.95 -12.76
N VAL A 49 -10.47 9.79 -13.17
CA VAL A 49 -11.19 8.85 -14.04
C VAL A 49 -12.44 8.30 -13.35
N MET A 50 -12.36 8.03 -12.04
CA MET A 50 -13.52 7.62 -11.24
C MET A 50 -14.59 8.70 -11.21
N ASP A 51 -14.22 9.94 -10.93
CA ASP A 51 -15.13 11.07 -10.83
C ASP A 51 -15.81 11.35 -12.18
N TYR A 52 -15.03 11.38 -13.25
CA TYR A 52 -15.56 11.59 -14.60
C TYR A 52 -16.52 10.49 -15.06
N LYS A 53 -16.17 9.22 -14.84
CA LYS A 53 -16.97 8.09 -15.36
C LYS A 53 -18.21 7.77 -14.53
N PHE A 54 -18.15 7.97 -13.22
CA PHE A 54 -19.16 7.44 -12.31
C PHE A 54 -19.81 8.48 -11.41
N LEU A 55 -19.03 9.39 -10.82
CA LEU A 55 -19.60 10.31 -9.83
C LEU A 55 -20.39 11.45 -10.47
N SER A 56 -20.01 11.90 -11.67
CA SER A 56 -20.77 12.92 -12.42
C SER A 56 -22.20 12.47 -12.76
N ASN A 57 -22.45 11.16 -12.79
CA ASN A 57 -23.73 10.56 -13.11
C ASN A 57 -24.17 9.52 -12.07
N ALA A 58 -23.72 9.64 -10.83
CA ALA A 58 -23.97 8.65 -9.76
C ALA A 58 -25.47 8.41 -9.50
N GLU A 59 -26.30 9.44 -9.68
CA GLU A 59 -27.76 9.36 -9.51
C GLU A 59 -28.44 8.46 -10.55
N THR A 60 -27.83 8.26 -11.71
CA THR A 60 -28.36 7.42 -12.78
C THR A 60 -27.94 5.96 -12.65
N LEU A 61 -26.96 5.67 -11.80
CA LEU A 61 -26.49 4.30 -11.58
C LEU A 61 -27.46 3.52 -10.66
N PRO A 62 -27.68 2.24 -10.96
CA PRO A 62 -28.46 1.39 -10.05
C PRO A 62 -27.76 1.30 -8.68
N LYS A 63 -28.56 1.42 -7.63
CA LYS A 63 -28.07 1.22 -6.27
C LYS A 63 -28.02 -0.26 -5.92
N ARG A 64 -26.95 -0.68 -5.24
CA ARG A 64 -26.71 -2.07 -4.82
C ARG A 64 -26.12 -2.09 -3.42
N PHE A 65 -26.47 -3.08 -2.65
CA PHE A 65 -25.80 -3.34 -1.38
C PHE A 65 -24.41 -3.96 -1.62
N ILE A 66 -23.42 -3.57 -0.81
CA ILE A 66 -22.07 -4.12 -0.95
C ILE A 66 -22.07 -5.64 -0.78
N GLY A 67 -22.93 -6.19 0.08
CA GLY A 67 -23.10 -7.63 0.25
C GLY A 67 -23.59 -8.38 -0.98
N ASP A 68 -24.28 -7.71 -1.92
CA ASP A 68 -24.77 -8.32 -3.17
C ASP A 68 -23.68 -8.37 -4.26
N ILE A 69 -22.72 -7.45 -4.20
CA ILE A 69 -21.70 -7.26 -5.25
C ILE A 69 -20.31 -7.73 -4.85
N ALA A 70 -20.10 -8.09 -3.57
CA ALA A 70 -18.83 -8.56 -3.06
C ALA A 70 -18.99 -9.59 -1.95
N SER A 71 -18.06 -10.53 -1.86
CA SER A 71 -17.91 -11.40 -0.70
C SER A 71 -17.11 -10.67 0.37
N ILE A 72 -17.63 -10.62 1.59
CA ILE A 72 -16.98 -9.97 2.73
C ILE A 72 -16.63 -11.01 3.79
N LYS A 73 -15.37 -11.07 4.19
CA LYS A 73 -14.88 -11.98 5.24
C LYS A 73 -14.14 -11.20 6.32
N ALA A 74 -14.42 -11.48 7.59
CA ALA A 74 -13.62 -10.96 8.69
C ALA A 74 -12.37 -11.82 8.88
N GLY A 75 -11.23 -11.18 9.09
CA GLY A 75 -9.98 -11.85 9.42
C GLY A 75 -10.08 -12.62 10.74
N GLY A 76 -9.45 -13.78 10.78
CA GLY A 76 -9.37 -14.66 11.94
C GLY A 76 -8.17 -14.38 12.83
N ASP A 77 -7.70 -15.42 13.49
CA ASP A 77 -6.47 -15.40 14.27
C ASP A 77 -5.24 -15.45 13.37
N CYS A 78 -4.08 -15.08 13.91
CA CYS A 78 -2.83 -15.19 13.19
C CYS A 78 -2.51 -16.69 12.93
N PRO A 79 -2.05 -17.07 11.73
CA PRO A 79 -1.60 -18.43 11.46
C PRO A 79 -0.54 -18.89 12.47
N GLN A 80 -0.52 -20.18 12.80
CA GLN A 80 0.49 -20.72 13.74
C GLN A 80 1.90 -20.62 13.16
N GLU A 81 2.05 -20.92 11.86
CA GLU A 81 3.31 -20.83 11.15
C GLU A 81 3.40 -19.48 10.42
N TRP A 82 4.11 -18.56 11.04
CA TRP A 82 4.33 -17.22 10.47
C TRP A 82 5.72 -16.68 10.81
N SER A 83 6.15 -15.69 10.09
CA SER A 83 7.40 -14.95 10.32
C SER A 83 7.17 -13.44 10.18
N LYS A 84 7.86 -12.66 10.98
CA LYS A 84 7.83 -11.18 10.84
C LYS A 84 8.41 -10.71 9.52
N TYR A 85 9.37 -11.44 8.99
CA TYR A 85 10.05 -11.12 7.73
C TYR A 85 9.76 -12.21 6.70
N LYS A 86 9.86 -11.83 5.42
CA LYS A 86 9.72 -12.76 4.31
C LYS A 86 10.85 -13.79 4.33
N THR A 87 10.50 -15.07 4.33
CA THR A 87 11.45 -16.18 4.35
C THR A 87 11.20 -17.09 3.15
N LYS A 88 12.04 -18.12 2.95
CA LYS A 88 11.86 -19.10 1.88
C LYS A 88 10.49 -19.80 1.96
N ASP A 89 10.03 -20.11 3.17
CA ASP A 89 8.77 -20.85 3.40
C ASP A 89 7.56 -19.92 3.61
N CYS A 90 7.76 -18.76 4.25
CA CYS A 90 6.70 -17.80 4.54
C CYS A 90 6.78 -16.64 3.54
N GLN A 91 6.01 -16.74 2.44
CA GLN A 91 6.00 -15.77 1.34
C GLN A 91 4.70 -14.96 1.27
N ILE A 92 3.62 -15.47 1.89
CA ILE A 92 2.27 -14.93 1.79
C ILE A 92 2.07 -13.87 2.87
N PRO A 93 1.73 -12.62 2.52
CA PRO A 93 1.58 -11.55 3.49
C PRO A 93 0.36 -11.74 4.39
N ILE A 94 0.52 -11.39 5.65
CA ILE A 94 -0.53 -11.30 6.66
C ILE A 94 -0.80 -9.82 6.91
N TYR A 95 -2.07 -9.41 6.87
CA TYR A 95 -2.48 -8.03 7.12
C TYR A 95 -3.40 -7.90 8.33
N SER A 96 -3.22 -6.83 9.10
CA SER A 96 -4.03 -6.46 10.26
C SER A 96 -4.63 -5.05 10.10
N ASN A 97 -5.32 -4.55 11.15
CA ASN A 97 -5.96 -3.23 11.12
C ASN A 97 -5.01 -2.03 11.21
N GLY A 98 -3.69 -2.24 11.23
CA GLY A 98 -2.71 -1.16 11.24
C GLY A 98 -2.68 -0.36 9.94
N THR A 99 -2.21 0.88 10.01
CA THR A 99 -1.98 1.74 8.84
C THR A 99 -0.52 1.73 8.39
N ASP A 100 0.40 1.45 9.32
CA ASP A 100 1.83 1.37 9.04
C ASP A 100 2.11 0.23 8.07
N ASN A 101 2.90 0.51 7.05
CA ASN A 101 3.21 -0.43 5.99
C ASN A 101 1.94 -1.11 5.42
N GLU A 102 0.87 -0.33 5.24
CA GLU A 102 -0.44 -0.81 4.76
C GLU A 102 -1.04 -1.95 5.61
N GLY A 103 -0.69 -2.01 6.90
CA GLY A 103 -1.17 -3.04 7.83
C GLY A 103 -0.44 -4.39 7.71
N LEU A 104 0.71 -4.45 7.05
CA LEU A 104 1.52 -5.67 6.98
C LEU A 104 1.98 -6.09 8.38
N TYR A 105 1.56 -7.28 8.81
CA TYR A 105 1.89 -7.87 10.09
C TYR A 105 3.08 -8.83 10.01
N GLY A 106 3.15 -9.61 8.94
CA GLY A 106 4.17 -10.63 8.69
C GLY A 106 3.84 -11.48 7.49
N TYR A 107 4.39 -12.68 7.45
CA TYR A 107 4.25 -13.62 6.33
C TYR A 107 3.95 -15.04 6.82
N THR A 108 3.22 -15.80 6.02
CA THR A 108 2.87 -17.22 6.26
C THR A 108 3.04 -18.04 4.99
N LYS A 109 2.73 -19.33 5.07
CA LYS A 109 2.90 -20.28 3.96
C LYS A 109 1.73 -20.24 2.97
N GLU A 110 0.50 -20.16 3.48
CA GLU A 110 -0.71 -20.33 2.66
C GLU A 110 -1.66 -19.15 2.79
N PRO A 111 -2.26 -18.67 1.69
CA PRO A 111 -3.24 -17.60 1.70
C PRO A 111 -4.65 -18.11 2.06
N THR A 112 -5.43 -17.29 2.75
CA THR A 112 -6.86 -17.54 2.96
C THR A 112 -7.74 -16.78 1.97
N ILE A 113 -7.21 -15.72 1.36
CA ILE A 113 -7.86 -14.95 0.29
C ILE A 113 -6.99 -15.04 -0.96
N LEU A 114 -7.54 -15.64 -2.01
CA LEU A 114 -6.81 -15.86 -3.28
C LEU A 114 -7.03 -14.75 -4.30
N LYS A 115 -8.22 -14.15 -4.30
CA LYS A 115 -8.64 -13.17 -5.30
C LYS A 115 -8.21 -11.76 -4.92
N ARG A 116 -8.10 -10.91 -5.93
CA ARG A 116 -7.95 -9.45 -5.75
C ARG A 116 -9.14 -8.90 -4.97
N GLY A 117 -8.89 -7.86 -4.19
CA GLY A 117 -9.92 -7.21 -3.42
C GLY A 117 -9.37 -6.05 -2.60
N ILE A 118 -10.08 -5.74 -1.54
CA ILE A 118 -9.78 -4.62 -0.66
C ILE A 118 -9.79 -5.13 0.77
N THR A 119 -8.87 -4.65 1.59
CA THR A 119 -8.99 -4.79 3.04
C THR A 119 -9.49 -3.48 3.65
N VAL A 120 -10.41 -3.58 4.60
CA VAL A 120 -10.99 -2.43 5.30
C VAL A 120 -10.77 -2.61 6.81
N ALA A 121 -10.13 -1.64 7.43
CA ALA A 121 -9.88 -1.68 8.86
C ALA A 121 -11.19 -1.57 9.64
N ALA A 122 -11.46 -2.55 10.50
CA ALA A 122 -12.65 -2.66 11.30
C ALA A 122 -12.49 -2.02 12.70
N ARG A 123 -11.27 -1.73 13.11
CA ARG A 123 -10.87 -1.17 14.41
C ARG A 123 -9.73 -0.18 14.25
N GLY A 124 -9.51 0.66 15.25
CA GLY A 124 -8.48 1.71 15.20
C GLY A 124 -8.85 2.77 14.16
N THR A 125 -8.16 2.84 13.06
CA THR A 125 -8.49 3.73 11.93
C THR A 125 -9.58 3.10 11.07
N ILE A 126 -10.82 3.07 11.61
CA ILE A 126 -11.97 2.44 10.96
C ILE A 126 -12.18 3.03 9.56
N GLY A 127 -12.36 2.14 8.57
CA GLY A 127 -12.57 2.52 7.18
C GLY A 127 -11.29 2.74 6.37
N TYR A 128 -10.10 2.70 7.01
CA TYR A 128 -8.85 2.68 6.23
C TYR A 128 -8.86 1.46 5.30
N CYS A 129 -8.77 1.71 4.02
CA CYS A 129 -8.86 0.66 3.01
C CYS A 129 -7.62 0.60 2.13
N THR A 130 -7.25 -0.62 1.76
CA THR A 130 -6.09 -0.87 0.89
C THR A 130 -6.42 -1.95 -0.12
N MET A 131 -6.01 -1.73 -1.36
CA MET A 131 -6.15 -2.73 -2.42
C MET A 131 -5.17 -3.88 -2.20
N ARG A 132 -5.63 -5.11 -2.46
CA ARG A 132 -4.84 -6.35 -2.36
C ARG A 132 -4.91 -7.13 -3.67
N ASN A 133 -3.76 -7.60 -4.12
CA ASN A 133 -3.67 -8.35 -5.39
C ASN A 133 -4.03 -9.84 -5.27
N GLY A 134 -4.53 -10.28 -4.10
CA GLY A 134 -4.78 -11.68 -3.80
C GLY A 134 -3.56 -12.37 -3.18
N GLY A 135 -3.75 -13.59 -2.71
CA GLY A 135 -2.71 -14.35 -2.02
C GLY A 135 -2.31 -13.71 -0.68
N TYR A 136 -3.25 -13.50 0.24
CA TYR A 136 -2.98 -12.90 1.56
C TYR A 136 -3.86 -13.50 2.67
N VAL A 137 -3.52 -13.21 3.92
CA VAL A 137 -4.26 -13.60 5.13
C VAL A 137 -4.66 -12.35 5.91
N PRO A 138 -5.96 -12.02 6.03
CA PRO A 138 -6.44 -10.99 6.96
C PRO A 138 -6.54 -11.56 8.37
N ILE A 139 -6.10 -10.81 9.39
CA ILE A 139 -6.18 -11.19 10.80
C ILE A 139 -6.84 -10.11 11.65
N ILE A 140 -7.14 -10.44 12.91
CA ILE A 140 -7.64 -9.50 13.93
C ILE A 140 -8.88 -8.72 13.44
N ARG A 141 -9.83 -9.42 12.82
CA ARG A 141 -11.08 -8.87 12.30
C ARG A 141 -10.93 -7.85 11.15
N LEU A 142 -9.77 -7.74 10.53
CA LEU A 142 -9.62 -6.97 9.29
C LEU A 142 -10.63 -7.49 8.25
N LEU A 143 -11.44 -6.61 7.68
CA LEU A 143 -12.43 -7.03 6.68
C LEU A 143 -11.77 -7.18 5.31
N ALA A 144 -11.91 -8.34 4.70
CA ALA A 144 -11.51 -8.60 3.32
C ALA A 144 -12.75 -8.57 2.43
N VAL A 145 -12.77 -7.66 1.47
CA VAL A 145 -13.87 -7.47 0.50
C VAL A 145 -13.38 -7.92 -0.86
N THR A 146 -14.01 -8.95 -1.40
CA THR A 146 -13.68 -9.52 -2.71
C THR A 146 -14.84 -9.28 -3.68
N PRO A 147 -14.74 -8.34 -4.60
CA PRO A 147 -15.79 -8.04 -5.57
C PRO A 147 -16.07 -9.20 -6.52
N ASN A 148 -17.30 -9.29 -6.99
CA ASN A 148 -17.72 -10.31 -7.95
C ASN A 148 -17.27 -9.96 -9.39
N ASP A 149 -17.24 -8.66 -9.71
CA ASP A 149 -16.93 -8.15 -11.04
C ASP A 149 -15.48 -7.68 -11.17
N ILE A 150 -14.90 -7.84 -12.37
CA ILE A 150 -13.57 -7.30 -12.70
C ILE A 150 -13.63 -5.77 -12.68
N GLY A 151 -12.71 -5.14 -11.96
CA GLY A 151 -12.68 -3.69 -11.74
C GLY A 151 -13.46 -3.22 -10.52
N GLY A 152 -14.27 -4.10 -9.92
CA GLY A 152 -14.97 -3.81 -8.68
C GLY A 152 -14.04 -3.50 -7.51
N ASP A 153 -12.82 -4.06 -7.49
CA ASP A 153 -11.79 -3.78 -6.49
C ASP A 153 -11.36 -2.31 -6.54
N VAL A 154 -11.05 -1.78 -7.72
CA VAL A 154 -10.66 -0.37 -7.88
C VAL A 154 -11.85 0.54 -7.59
N TYR A 155 -13.03 0.19 -8.13
CA TYR A 155 -14.25 0.96 -7.92
C TYR A 155 -14.60 1.07 -6.43
N LEU A 156 -14.67 -0.06 -5.72
CA LEU A 156 -14.98 -0.08 -4.29
C LEU A 156 -13.90 0.62 -3.46
N HIS A 157 -12.61 0.49 -3.82
CA HIS A 157 -11.54 1.22 -3.14
C HIS A 157 -11.75 2.73 -3.25
N GLN A 158 -12.12 3.23 -4.43
CA GLN A 158 -12.40 4.65 -4.63
C GLN A 158 -13.67 5.11 -3.88
N ILE A 159 -14.70 4.27 -3.81
CA ILE A 159 -15.92 4.55 -3.03
C ILE A 159 -15.60 4.56 -1.53
N PHE A 160 -14.89 3.57 -1.01
CA PHE A 160 -14.59 3.46 0.42
C PHE A 160 -13.72 4.63 0.93
N ASN A 161 -12.81 5.14 0.12
CA ASN A 161 -12.02 6.34 0.47
C ASN A 161 -12.87 7.61 0.57
N ARG A 162 -14.08 7.62 -0.01
CA ARG A 162 -15.01 8.76 0.02
C ARG A 162 -16.11 8.60 1.08
N ILE A 163 -16.43 7.37 1.48
CA ILE A 163 -17.41 7.10 2.53
C ILE A 163 -16.78 7.42 3.88
N LYS A 164 -17.44 8.28 4.65
CA LYS A 164 -17.13 8.44 6.07
C LYS A 164 -17.84 7.31 6.82
N PHE A 165 -17.09 6.27 7.21
CA PHE A 165 -17.60 5.25 8.12
C PHE A 165 -17.86 5.89 9.47
N ARG A 166 -19.08 6.43 9.67
CA ARG A 166 -19.47 7.10 10.91
C ARG A 166 -19.86 6.10 11.98
N ASN A 167 -19.53 6.49 13.16
CA ASN A 167 -19.86 5.82 14.40
C ASN A 167 -21.09 6.48 15.01
N ASP A 168 -22.25 5.88 14.88
CA ASP A 168 -23.46 6.34 15.59
C ASP A 168 -23.43 5.88 17.05
N GLY A 169 -22.77 6.67 17.91
CA GLY A 169 -23.13 6.81 19.34
C GLY A 169 -22.78 5.70 20.33
N SER A 170 -22.05 4.62 20.04
CA SER A 170 -21.69 3.60 21.03
C SER A 170 -20.18 3.51 21.31
N ILE A 171 -19.84 3.18 22.56
CA ILE A 171 -18.50 3.27 23.16
C ILE A 171 -17.47 2.28 22.56
N GLN A 172 -17.90 1.26 21.83
CA GLN A 172 -17.00 0.33 21.10
C GLN A 172 -17.40 0.24 19.65
N GLN A 173 -16.78 1.08 18.86
CA GLN A 173 -17.12 1.19 17.45
C GLN A 173 -16.22 0.28 16.63
N GLN A 174 -16.82 -0.76 16.11
CA GLN A 174 -16.20 -1.71 15.22
C GLN A 174 -17.03 -1.81 13.94
N LEU A 175 -16.39 -1.70 12.78
CA LEU A 175 -17.03 -2.04 11.52
C LEU A 175 -17.23 -3.56 11.45
N THR A 176 -18.46 -4.01 11.18
CA THR A 176 -18.79 -5.44 11.11
C THR A 176 -19.10 -5.86 9.68
N VAL A 177 -19.03 -7.16 9.39
CA VAL A 177 -19.44 -7.70 8.08
C VAL A 177 -20.87 -7.30 7.74
N PRO A 178 -21.90 -7.47 8.62
CA PRO A 178 -23.26 -7.04 8.29
C PRO A 178 -23.38 -5.53 8.06
N SER A 179 -22.70 -4.70 8.85
CA SER A 179 -22.77 -3.24 8.68
C SER A 179 -22.13 -2.78 7.37
N LEU A 180 -21.02 -3.39 6.95
CA LEU A 180 -20.40 -3.10 5.67
C LEU A 180 -21.26 -3.62 4.50
N ALA A 181 -21.82 -4.83 4.63
CA ALA A 181 -22.66 -5.45 3.62
C ALA A 181 -23.95 -4.68 3.35
N SER A 182 -24.52 -4.01 4.35
CA SER A 182 -25.77 -3.24 4.27
C SER A 182 -25.59 -1.83 3.70
N ILE A 183 -24.38 -1.39 3.40
CA ILE A 183 -24.17 -0.08 2.77
C ILE A 183 -24.63 -0.16 1.32
N GLU A 184 -25.52 0.75 0.93
CA GLU A 184 -26.01 0.90 -0.43
C GLU A 184 -25.14 1.93 -1.17
N ILE A 185 -24.67 1.56 -2.35
CA ILE A 185 -23.84 2.42 -3.21
C ILE A 185 -24.35 2.40 -4.65
N PRO A 186 -24.13 3.47 -5.43
CA PRO A 186 -24.24 3.39 -6.88
C PRO A 186 -23.28 2.33 -7.40
N TYR A 187 -23.73 1.43 -8.28
CA TYR A 187 -22.86 0.37 -8.79
C TYR A 187 -23.05 0.18 -10.29
N PRO A 188 -21.99 0.40 -11.10
CA PRO A 188 -22.06 0.25 -12.55
C PRO A 188 -22.23 -1.22 -12.97
N ASN A 189 -22.61 -1.44 -14.22
CA ASN A 189 -22.63 -2.78 -14.77
C ASN A 189 -21.22 -3.35 -15.00
N ALA A 190 -21.10 -4.67 -15.13
CA ALA A 190 -19.85 -5.39 -15.26
C ALA A 190 -18.99 -4.95 -16.46
N SER A 191 -19.61 -4.58 -17.59
CA SER A 191 -18.88 -4.13 -18.77
C SER A 191 -18.22 -2.77 -18.56
N THR A 192 -18.90 -1.85 -17.88
CA THR A 192 -18.35 -0.53 -17.51
C THR A 192 -17.23 -0.65 -16.49
N LEU A 193 -17.39 -1.53 -15.49
CA LEU A 193 -16.32 -1.83 -14.51
C LEU A 193 -15.10 -2.44 -15.19
N LYS A 194 -15.28 -3.37 -16.12
CA LYS A 194 -14.18 -3.95 -16.90
C LYS A 194 -13.45 -2.90 -17.74
N ALA A 195 -14.18 -1.99 -18.37
CA ALA A 195 -13.58 -0.87 -19.12
C ALA A 195 -12.78 0.06 -18.18
N PHE A 196 -13.27 0.32 -16.97
CA PHE A 196 -12.56 1.07 -15.94
C PHE A 196 -11.29 0.34 -15.48
N ALA A 197 -11.36 -0.97 -15.27
CA ALA A 197 -10.22 -1.80 -14.91
C ALA A 197 -9.11 -1.75 -15.98
N ASN A 198 -9.47 -1.80 -17.26
CA ASN A 198 -8.52 -1.73 -18.37
C ASN A 198 -7.68 -0.44 -18.35
N ILE A 199 -8.26 0.66 -17.86
CA ILE A 199 -7.56 1.95 -17.72
C ILE A 199 -6.73 1.97 -16.43
N THR A 200 -7.30 1.50 -15.32
CA THR A 200 -6.73 1.72 -13.99
C THR A 200 -5.73 0.65 -13.55
N TYR A 201 -5.88 -0.60 -13.98
CA TYR A 201 -4.95 -1.67 -13.60
C TYR A 201 -3.49 -1.42 -14.03
N PRO A 202 -3.20 -0.93 -15.24
CA PRO A 202 -1.82 -0.57 -15.61
C PRO A 202 -1.23 0.52 -14.71
N LEU A 203 -2.04 1.51 -14.29
CA LEU A 203 -1.60 2.57 -13.39
C LEU A 203 -1.30 2.02 -11.99
N ILE A 204 -2.16 1.14 -11.48
CA ILE A 204 -1.98 0.46 -10.19
C ILE A 204 -0.72 -0.42 -10.20
N GLU A 205 -0.48 -1.15 -11.28
CA GLU A 205 0.72 -1.96 -11.39
C GLU A 205 1.99 -1.09 -11.42
N LYS A 206 1.94 0.07 -12.08
CA LYS A 206 3.04 1.04 -12.04
C LYS A 206 3.27 1.61 -10.65
N ILE A 207 2.22 1.94 -9.90
CA ILE A 207 2.32 2.37 -8.50
C ILE A 207 3.02 1.29 -7.65
N LYS A 208 2.63 0.03 -7.83
CA LYS A 208 3.24 -1.10 -7.12
C LYS A 208 4.72 -1.27 -7.44
N GLN A 209 5.09 -1.21 -8.72
CA GLN A 209 6.50 -1.27 -9.15
C GLN A 209 7.31 -0.13 -8.53
N ASN A 210 6.79 1.09 -8.54
CA ASN A 210 7.44 2.23 -7.93
C ASN A 210 7.59 2.06 -6.40
N LYS A 211 6.59 1.48 -5.70
CA LYS A 211 6.70 1.17 -4.25
C LYS A 211 7.86 0.20 -3.99
N ILE A 212 7.96 -0.88 -4.76
CA ILE A 212 9.07 -1.85 -4.65
C ILE A 212 10.40 -1.15 -4.89
N GLN A 213 10.50 -0.30 -5.91
CA GLN A 213 11.72 0.45 -6.20
C GLN A 213 12.09 1.43 -5.07
N ILE A 214 11.10 2.09 -4.46
CA ILE A 214 11.31 2.97 -3.29
C ILE A 214 11.88 2.18 -2.11
N GLU A 215 11.34 0.99 -1.82
CA GLU A 215 11.83 0.12 -0.75
C GLU A 215 13.28 -0.29 -1.01
N GLU A 216 13.61 -0.70 -2.23
CA GLU A 216 14.96 -1.10 -2.62
C GLU A 216 15.95 0.06 -2.54
N LEU A 217 15.61 1.23 -3.10
CA LEU A 217 16.45 2.43 -3.01
C LEU A 217 16.66 2.90 -1.56
N THR A 218 15.62 2.79 -0.73
CA THR A 218 15.70 3.13 0.69
C THR A 218 16.65 2.17 1.42
N LYS A 219 16.59 0.88 1.11
CA LYS A 219 17.50 -0.13 1.64
C LYS A 219 18.93 0.17 1.22
N GLN A 220 19.18 0.39 -0.07
CA GLN A 220 20.49 0.75 -0.62
C GLN A 220 21.07 1.99 0.07
N ARG A 221 20.27 3.07 0.20
CA ARG A 221 20.69 4.28 0.93
C ARG A 221 21.10 3.98 2.37
N ASN A 222 20.29 3.19 3.09
CA ASN A 222 20.55 2.88 4.50
C ASN A 222 21.76 1.95 4.69
N GLU A 223 22.07 1.09 3.73
CA GLU A 223 23.24 0.22 3.73
C GLU A 223 24.51 0.97 3.30
N LEU A 224 24.42 1.85 2.33
CA LEU A 224 25.56 2.63 1.84
C LEU A 224 25.99 3.73 2.82
N LEU A 225 25.04 4.36 3.52
CA LEU A 225 25.34 5.50 4.39
C LEU A 225 26.40 5.18 5.46
N PRO A 226 26.35 4.09 6.24
CA PRO A 226 27.40 3.74 7.20
C PRO A 226 28.74 3.40 6.54
N LEU A 227 28.72 2.71 5.39
CA LEU A 227 29.92 2.29 4.68
C LEU A 227 30.68 3.50 4.12
N LEU A 228 29.95 4.46 3.57
CA LEU A 228 30.50 5.70 3.07
C LEU A 228 31.05 6.58 4.20
N MET A 229 30.33 6.67 5.32
CA MET A 229 30.78 7.43 6.51
C MET A 229 32.03 6.84 7.15
N ASN A 230 32.22 5.53 7.07
CA ASN A 230 33.38 4.83 7.68
C ASN A 230 34.56 4.70 6.68
N GLY A 231 34.48 5.27 5.48
CA GLY A 231 35.52 5.17 4.45
C GLY A 231 35.76 3.74 3.92
N GLN A 232 34.82 2.82 4.15
CA GLN A 232 34.92 1.41 3.74
C GLN A 232 34.61 1.18 2.26
N VAL A 233 34.04 2.18 1.59
CA VAL A 233 33.76 2.16 0.14
C VAL A 233 34.35 3.42 -0.47
N SER A 234 35.22 3.26 -1.48
CA SER A 234 35.70 4.37 -2.30
C SER A 234 34.72 4.62 -3.48
N VAL A 235 34.42 5.87 -3.73
CA VAL A 235 33.65 6.28 -4.90
C VAL A 235 34.64 6.63 -6.01
N ASN A 236 34.65 5.85 -7.10
CA ASN A 236 35.46 6.20 -8.28
C ASN A 236 34.89 7.48 -8.91
N SER A 237 35.81 8.42 -9.21
CA SER A 237 35.50 9.72 -9.83
C SER A 237 34.99 9.63 -11.28
N ASP A 238 35.00 8.45 -11.87
CA ASP A 238 34.72 8.25 -13.32
C ASP A 238 33.19 8.21 -13.64
N LEU A 239 32.31 8.40 -12.67
CA LEU A 239 30.84 8.42 -12.86
C LEU A 239 30.22 9.82 -12.88
N ALA A 240 31.04 10.87 -12.90
CA ALA A 240 30.56 12.25 -12.82
C ALA A 240 30.45 12.96 -14.20
N ASP A 241 30.81 12.31 -15.29
CA ASP A 241 30.91 12.92 -16.64
C ASP A 241 29.99 12.28 -17.71
N ASP A 242 28.77 11.85 -17.35
CA ASP A 242 27.73 11.50 -18.33
C ASP A 242 26.39 12.21 -18.04
#